data_29abaa72efeab32fc7179cb8df6d0f4f
#
_entry.id   29abaa72efeab32fc7179cb8df6d0f4f
#
_cell.length_a   1.000
_cell.length_b   1.000
_cell.length_c   1.000
_cell.angle_alpha   90.00
_cell.angle_beta   90.00
_cell.angle_gamma   90.00
#
_symmetry.space_group_name_H-M   'P 1'
#
loop_
_entity.id
_entity.type
_entity.pdbx_description
1 polymer ?
#
loop_
_entity_poly.entity_id
_entity_poly.type
_entity_poly.pdbx_seq_one_letter_code
_entity_poly.pdbx_strand_id
1 'polypeptide(L)'
;DTERYVTMGENKFSSRSTGLFLELAAIMDAVGMNYGERNYDAVRKAHPDWLIYGSETSSATRTRDSYFNPAQNLWHDNRPNRHYEQSDYGNDRVAWGRTATESWTFDRDRAGYAGQFIWTGFDYIGEPTPWHNQDNTPVKSSYFGIIDTAGLPKNDFYLYRSEWYSAEEKP
;
A
#
# COMPACT_ATOMS: atom_id res chain seq x y z
N ASP A 1 -2.38 -3.22 -28.48
CA ASP A 1 -3.83 -3.23 -28.30
C ASP A 1 -4.33 -1.78 -28.44
N THR A 2 -5.20 -1.49 -29.37
CA THR A 2 -5.69 -0.13 -29.61
C THR A 2 -7.01 0.17 -28.92
N GLU A 3 -7.56 -0.78 -28.22
CA GLU A 3 -8.90 -0.68 -27.58
C GLU A 3 -8.84 -0.64 -26.06
N ARG A 4 -7.73 -1.07 -25.46
CA ARG A 4 -7.57 -1.12 -24.00
C ARG A 4 -6.40 -0.25 -23.55
N TYR A 5 -6.62 0.45 -22.46
CA TYR A 5 -5.55 1.21 -21.81
C TYR A 5 -4.46 0.29 -21.27
N VAL A 6 -3.23 0.71 -21.42
CA VAL A 6 -2.03 -0.01 -20.97
C VAL A 6 -1.36 0.78 -19.87
N THR A 7 -0.99 0.11 -18.81
CA THR A 7 -0.32 0.71 -17.67
C THR A 7 0.80 -0.17 -17.15
N MET A 8 1.65 0.39 -16.32
CA MET A 8 2.70 -0.31 -15.60
C MET A 8 2.73 0.15 -14.14
N GLY A 9 3.17 -0.73 -13.24
CA GLY A 9 3.50 -0.41 -11.86
C GLY A 9 5.01 -0.49 -11.62
N GLU A 10 5.58 0.46 -10.90
CA GLU A 10 7.02 0.50 -10.64
C GLU A 10 7.34 1.14 -9.28
N ASN A 11 8.24 0.49 -8.53
CA ASN A 11 8.64 0.90 -7.18
C ASN A 11 9.85 1.85 -7.13
N LYS A 12 10.49 2.14 -8.26
CA LYS A 12 11.70 2.97 -8.33
C LYS A 12 11.47 4.34 -8.95
N PHE A 13 10.21 4.73 -9.12
CA PHE A 13 9.89 6.03 -9.70
C PHE A 13 10.43 7.18 -8.85
N SER A 14 11.20 8.03 -9.48
CA SER A 14 11.67 9.28 -8.89
C SER A 14 11.87 10.33 -9.98
N SER A 15 11.99 11.59 -9.61
CA SER A 15 12.35 12.67 -10.54
C SER A 15 13.74 12.51 -11.19
N ARG A 16 14.52 11.53 -10.70
CA ARG A 16 15.85 11.20 -11.26
C ARG A 16 15.85 9.91 -12.07
N SER A 17 14.69 9.30 -12.28
CA SER A 17 14.57 8.14 -13.15
C SER A 17 14.97 8.53 -14.57
N THR A 18 15.74 7.69 -15.25
CA THR A 18 16.29 7.95 -16.58
C THR A 18 16.23 6.69 -17.47
N GLY A 19 16.47 6.89 -18.76
CA GLY A 19 16.61 5.81 -19.72
C GLY A 19 15.32 5.07 -20.04
N LEU A 20 15.45 3.78 -20.37
CA LEU A 20 14.35 2.93 -20.83
C LEU A 20 13.10 2.99 -19.95
N PHE A 21 13.27 3.22 -18.66
CA PHE A 21 12.18 3.31 -17.71
C PHE A 21 11.24 4.51 -17.97
N LEU A 22 11.80 5.70 -18.23
CA LEU A 22 10.99 6.87 -18.61
C LEU A 22 10.42 6.72 -20.02
N GLU A 23 11.15 6.09 -20.93
CA GLU A 23 10.67 5.79 -22.28
C GLU A 23 9.45 4.86 -22.23
N LEU A 24 9.50 3.82 -21.40
CA LEU A 24 8.35 2.95 -21.17
C LEU A 24 7.17 3.66 -20.53
N ALA A 25 7.42 4.46 -19.49
CA ALA A 25 6.37 5.23 -18.87
C ALA A 25 5.69 6.22 -19.81
N ALA A 26 6.46 6.85 -20.70
CA ALA A 26 5.96 7.82 -21.65
C ALA A 26 5.03 7.24 -22.74
N ILE A 27 5.06 5.92 -22.97
CA ILE A 27 4.18 5.24 -23.94
C ILE A 27 2.99 4.55 -23.26
N MET A 28 2.87 4.63 -21.94
CA MET A 28 1.74 4.09 -21.20
C MET A 28 0.59 5.10 -21.15
N ASP A 29 -0.64 4.61 -21.15
CA ASP A 29 -1.83 5.45 -20.97
C ASP A 29 -1.96 5.97 -19.53
N ALA A 30 -1.43 5.20 -18.56
CA ALA A 30 -1.33 5.61 -17.16
C ALA A 30 -0.07 5.03 -16.52
N VAL A 31 0.49 5.77 -15.55
CA VAL A 31 1.73 5.42 -14.87
C VAL A 31 1.44 5.08 -13.41
N GLY A 32 1.64 3.83 -13.05
CA GLY A 32 1.47 3.33 -11.70
C GLY A 32 2.75 3.48 -10.86
N MET A 33 2.62 4.08 -9.69
CA MET A 33 3.70 4.24 -8.73
C MET A 33 3.48 3.28 -7.55
N ASN A 34 4.37 2.29 -7.39
CA ASN A 34 4.37 1.45 -6.20
C ASN A 34 5.11 2.18 -5.07
N TYR A 35 4.41 2.49 -3.98
CA TYR A 35 4.98 3.18 -2.80
C TYR A 35 5.72 4.47 -3.14
N GLY A 36 5.28 5.13 -4.21
CA GLY A 36 5.96 6.28 -4.81
C GLY A 36 5.48 7.64 -4.33
N GLU A 37 4.60 7.71 -3.35
CA GLU A 37 3.90 8.94 -2.93
C GLU A 37 4.86 10.09 -2.61
N ARG A 38 6.01 9.78 -1.99
CA ARG A 38 7.04 10.80 -1.68
C ARG A 38 7.67 11.44 -2.92
N ASN A 39 7.58 10.79 -4.07
CA ASN A 39 8.16 11.25 -5.33
C ASN A 39 7.11 11.89 -6.26
N TYR A 40 5.83 11.77 -5.94
CA TYR A 40 4.72 12.18 -6.80
C TYR A 40 4.84 13.64 -7.26
N ASP A 41 5.00 14.58 -6.35
CA ASP A 41 5.02 16.01 -6.68
C ASP A 41 6.16 16.34 -7.66
N ALA A 42 7.32 15.69 -7.49
CA ALA A 42 8.48 15.89 -8.38
C ALA A 42 8.26 15.26 -9.76
N VAL A 43 7.68 14.05 -9.81
CA VAL A 43 7.34 13.38 -11.07
C VAL A 43 6.23 14.15 -11.80
N ARG A 44 5.19 14.57 -11.09
CA ARG A 44 4.09 15.35 -11.64
C ARG A 44 4.55 16.69 -12.22
N LYS A 45 5.51 17.33 -11.56
CA LYS A 45 6.14 18.57 -12.07
C LYS A 45 6.95 18.34 -13.35
N ALA A 46 7.66 17.21 -13.43
CA ALA A 46 8.46 16.86 -14.60
C ALA A 46 7.60 16.38 -15.78
N HIS A 47 6.49 15.73 -15.50
CA HIS A 47 5.58 15.11 -16.46
C HIS A 47 4.12 15.52 -16.16
N PRO A 48 3.74 16.75 -16.44
CA PRO A 48 2.42 17.29 -16.07
C PRO A 48 1.27 16.68 -16.85
N ASP A 49 1.53 16.03 -17.97
CA ASP A 49 0.61 15.34 -18.86
C ASP A 49 0.36 13.87 -18.48
N TRP A 50 1.17 13.30 -17.59
CA TRP A 50 1.00 11.91 -17.21
C TRP A 50 -0.22 11.71 -16.28
N LEU A 51 -1.00 10.68 -16.58
CA LEU A 51 -2.01 10.16 -15.65
C LEU A 51 -1.30 9.26 -14.63
N ILE A 52 -1.17 9.71 -13.40
CA ILE A 52 -0.42 9.01 -12.34
C ILE A 52 -1.39 8.47 -11.29
N TYR A 53 -1.19 7.21 -10.89
CA TYR A 53 -1.94 6.58 -9.81
C TYR A 53 -1.04 5.70 -8.93
N GLY A 54 -1.53 5.29 -7.76
CA GLY A 54 -0.85 4.33 -6.90
C GLY A 54 -1.18 2.90 -7.32
N SER A 55 -0.26 2.23 -8.00
CA SER A 55 -0.45 0.84 -8.42
C SER A 55 -0.25 -0.16 -7.29
N GLU A 56 0.56 0.19 -6.29
CA GLU A 56 0.62 -0.43 -4.97
C GLU A 56 0.87 0.66 -3.94
N THR A 57 0.02 0.72 -2.93
CA THR A 57 0.13 1.69 -1.84
C THR A 57 -0.05 1.03 -0.49
N SER A 58 0.13 1.76 0.57
CA SER A 58 -0.02 1.31 1.95
C SER A 58 1.08 0.31 2.35
N SER A 59 0.90 -0.99 2.21
CA SER A 59 1.71 -2.02 2.89
C SER A 59 1.73 -1.83 4.41
N ALA A 60 0.61 -1.39 4.97
CA ALA A 60 0.36 -1.46 6.40
C ALA A 60 0.21 -2.92 6.82
N THR A 61 0.68 -3.26 8.00
CA THR A 61 0.64 -4.61 8.54
C THR A 61 -0.24 -4.67 9.76
N ARG A 62 -1.06 -5.71 9.89
CA ARG A 62 -2.01 -5.85 10.99
C ARG A 62 -2.43 -7.29 11.21
N THR A 63 -2.70 -7.62 12.47
CA THR A 63 -3.33 -8.87 12.88
C THR A 63 -4.70 -8.55 13.44
N ARG A 64 -5.76 -9.13 12.89
CA ARG A 64 -7.14 -8.87 13.32
C ARG A 64 -7.29 -9.08 14.83
N ASP A 65 -7.96 -8.14 15.50
CA ASP A 65 -8.26 -8.15 16.93
C ASP A 65 -7.04 -8.13 17.86
N SER A 66 -5.83 -7.83 17.34
CA SER A 66 -4.63 -7.67 18.14
C SER A 66 -4.33 -6.20 18.41
N TYR A 67 -4.42 -5.77 19.66
CA TYR A 67 -4.26 -4.37 20.03
C TYR A 67 -3.08 -4.18 20.99
N PHE A 68 -2.00 -3.62 20.47
CA PHE A 68 -0.80 -3.30 21.24
C PHE A 68 -0.65 -1.79 21.42
N ASN A 69 0.12 -1.40 22.41
CA ASN A 69 0.50 -0.01 22.55
C ASN A 69 1.20 0.49 21.26
N PRO A 70 0.65 1.51 20.58
CA PRO A 70 1.19 2.00 19.33
C PRO A 70 2.67 2.37 19.39
N ALA A 71 3.15 2.87 20.53
CA ALA A 71 4.56 3.22 20.72
C ALA A 71 5.51 2.01 20.70
N GLN A 72 5.03 0.80 20.90
CA GLN A 72 5.84 -0.42 20.87
C GLN A 72 5.96 -1.02 19.48
N ASN A 73 5.05 -0.67 18.59
CA ASN A 73 4.89 -1.29 17.27
C ASN A 73 5.07 -0.31 16.10
N LEU A 74 5.57 0.88 16.36
CA LEU A 74 5.98 1.78 15.30
C LEU A 74 7.19 1.19 14.57
N TRP A 75 7.07 0.93 13.27
CA TRP A 75 8.19 0.52 12.43
C TRP A 75 8.59 -0.94 12.50
N HIS A 76 7.70 -1.86 12.21
CA HIS A 76 8.15 -3.23 12.13
C HIS A 76 8.62 -3.60 10.73
N ASP A 77 9.85 -3.24 10.49
CA ASP A 77 10.70 -3.79 9.48
C ASP A 77 11.36 -5.07 10.00
N ASN A 78 10.68 -6.20 9.98
CA ASN A 78 11.26 -7.50 10.25
C ASN A 78 11.65 -7.82 11.70
N ARG A 79 11.25 -7.05 12.69
CA ARG A 79 11.49 -7.42 14.10
C ARG A 79 10.21 -7.99 14.72
N PRO A 80 10.19 -9.27 15.07
CA PRO A 80 9.04 -9.84 15.74
C PRO A 80 8.84 -9.21 17.11
N ASN A 81 7.61 -8.85 17.44
CA ASN A 81 7.24 -8.72 18.83
C ASN A 81 7.16 -10.12 19.46
N ARG A 82 7.04 -10.20 20.76
CA ARG A 82 7.02 -11.49 21.46
C ARG A 82 5.81 -12.37 21.10
N HIS A 83 4.81 -11.83 20.40
CA HIS A 83 3.59 -12.53 19.99
C HIS A 83 3.53 -12.82 18.49
N TYR A 84 4.51 -12.34 17.71
CA TYR A 84 4.50 -12.43 16.25
C TYR A 84 3.22 -11.87 15.61
N GLU A 85 2.70 -10.79 16.15
CA GLU A 85 1.49 -10.12 15.71
C GLU A 85 1.76 -8.65 15.43
N GLN A 86 0.94 -8.05 14.58
CA GLN A 86 0.96 -6.63 14.28
C GLN A 86 -0.27 -5.97 14.88
N SER A 87 -0.16 -4.72 15.30
CA SER A 87 -1.26 -4.03 15.93
C SER A 87 -2.36 -3.66 14.93
N ASP A 88 -3.59 -3.99 15.25
CA ASP A 88 -4.77 -3.59 14.45
C ASP A 88 -5.23 -2.14 14.73
N TYR A 89 -4.42 -1.35 15.43
CA TYR A 89 -4.62 0.11 15.55
C TYR A 89 -4.34 0.87 14.25
N GLY A 90 -3.85 0.21 13.19
CA GLY A 90 -3.56 0.85 11.91
C GLY A 90 -2.27 1.68 11.88
N ASN A 91 -1.36 1.46 12.81
CA ASN A 91 -0.10 2.21 12.94
C ASN A 91 1.15 1.40 12.55
N ASP A 92 1.00 0.11 12.30
CA ASP A 92 2.08 -0.77 11.87
C ASP A 92 2.19 -0.83 10.34
N ARG A 93 3.42 -0.87 9.84
CA ARG A 93 3.74 -0.95 8.43
C ARG A 93 5.16 -1.43 8.20
N VAL A 94 5.47 -1.84 6.99
CA VAL A 94 6.85 -2.12 6.56
C VAL A 94 7.63 -0.84 6.23
N ALA A 95 8.95 -0.93 6.15
CA ALA A 95 9.83 0.23 5.98
C ALA A 95 9.55 1.04 4.70
N TRP A 96 9.15 0.40 3.62
CA TRP A 96 8.81 1.06 2.35
C TRP A 96 7.36 1.54 2.26
N GLY A 97 6.49 1.06 3.18
CA GLY A 97 5.06 1.32 3.16
C GLY A 97 4.63 2.56 3.92
N ARG A 98 3.33 2.73 3.98
CA ARG A 98 2.61 3.73 4.76
C ARG A 98 1.48 3.08 5.53
N THR A 99 0.99 3.73 6.57
CA THR A 99 -0.27 3.32 7.19
C THR A 99 -1.44 3.54 6.21
N ALA A 100 -2.56 2.87 6.46
CA ALA A 100 -3.75 3.06 5.63
C ALA A 100 -4.22 4.52 5.61
N THR A 101 -4.21 5.17 6.78
CA THR A 101 -4.58 6.58 6.91
C THR A 101 -3.64 7.50 6.13
N GLU A 102 -2.32 7.27 6.20
CA GLU A 102 -1.33 8.08 5.45
C GLU A 102 -1.54 7.92 3.93
N SER A 103 -1.74 6.69 3.44
CA SER A 103 -1.99 6.44 2.02
C SER A 103 -3.31 7.04 1.55
N TRP A 104 -4.37 6.88 2.32
CA TRP A 104 -5.67 7.47 2.02
C TRP A 104 -5.63 9.00 1.99
N THR A 105 -5.03 9.62 3.00
CA THR A 105 -4.89 11.08 3.07
C THR A 105 -4.09 11.63 1.88
N PHE A 106 -3.06 10.91 1.47
CA PHE A 106 -2.28 11.28 0.29
C PHE A 106 -3.14 11.28 -0.98
N ASP A 107 -3.90 10.21 -1.22
CA ASP A 107 -4.80 10.08 -2.37
C ASP A 107 -5.86 11.19 -2.39
N ARG A 108 -6.57 11.36 -1.30
CA ARG A 108 -7.63 12.36 -1.15
C ARG A 108 -7.14 13.79 -1.40
N ASP A 109 -5.95 14.14 -0.94
CA ASP A 109 -5.46 15.52 -0.88
C ASP A 109 -4.57 15.90 -2.08
N ARG A 110 -4.37 15.00 -3.06
CA ARG A 110 -3.53 15.27 -4.24
C ARG A 110 -4.34 15.43 -5.52
N ALA A 111 -4.54 16.67 -5.93
CA ALA A 111 -5.15 16.95 -7.22
C ALA A 111 -4.32 16.34 -8.37
N GLY A 112 -5.01 15.60 -9.25
CA GLY A 112 -4.38 14.93 -10.39
C GLY A 112 -3.74 13.58 -10.09
N TYR A 113 -3.85 13.08 -8.86
CA TYR A 113 -3.60 11.68 -8.53
C TYR A 113 -4.89 10.88 -8.81
N ALA A 114 -4.78 9.84 -9.64
CA ALA A 114 -5.96 9.17 -10.18
C ALA A 114 -6.50 8.03 -9.28
N GLY A 115 -6.11 8.02 -8.03
CA GLY A 115 -6.53 7.00 -7.08
C GLY A 115 -5.44 5.97 -6.77
N GLN A 116 -5.80 4.94 -6.02
CA GLN A 116 -4.84 3.96 -5.53
C GLN A 116 -5.37 2.54 -5.50
N PHE A 117 -4.46 1.59 -5.62
CA PHE A 117 -4.67 0.18 -5.30
C PHE A 117 -3.84 -0.15 -4.07
N ILE A 118 -4.50 -0.56 -3.00
CA ILE A 118 -3.81 -0.89 -1.75
C ILE A 118 -3.13 -2.25 -1.84
N TRP A 119 -1.96 -2.41 -1.24
CA TRP A 119 -1.35 -3.67 -0.96
C TRP A 119 -1.65 -4.07 0.49
N THR A 120 -2.62 -4.98 0.76
CA THR A 120 -3.41 -5.70 -0.24
C THR A 120 -4.82 -5.98 0.30
N GLY A 121 -5.71 -6.50 -0.53
CA GLY A 121 -7.09 -6.83 -0.11
C GLY A 121 -7.14 -7.95 0.90
N PHE A 122 -6.39 -9.03 0.69
CA PHE A 122 -6.39 -10.23 1.54
C PHE A 122 -5.00 -10.57 2.03
N ASP A 123 -4.90 -11.12 3.23
CA ASP A 123 -3.71 -11.86 3.64
C ASP A 123 -3.55 -13.08 2.72
N TYR A 124 -2.30 -13.42 2.40
CA TYR A 124 -2.00 -14.51 1.50
C TYR A 124 -0.88 -15.40 2.05
N ILE A 125 -0.92 -16.68 1.69
CA ILE A 125 0.04 -17.69 2.13
C ILE A 125 1.28 -17.63 1.22
N GLY A 126 2.46 -17.87 1.79
CA GLY A 126 3.72 -18.00 1.06
C GLY A 126 4.68 -16.83 1.25
N GLU A 127 4.23 -15.68 1.71
CA GLU A 127 5.07 -14.53 2.05
C GLU A 127 4.79 -14.09 3.50
N PRO A 128 5.60 -14.52 4.48
CA PRO A 128 5.36 -14.23 5.90
C PRO A 128 5.84 -12.84 6.32
N THR A 129 5.62 -11.82 5.51
CA THR A 129 6.01 -10.43 5.83
C THR A 129 5.15 -9.88 6.97
N PRO A 130 5.75 -9.23 7.98
CA PRO A 130 7.14 -8.75 8.04
C PRO A 130 8.17 -9.74 8.62
N TRP A 131 7.81 -10.98 8.83
CA TRP A 131 8.60 -11.97 9.57
C TRP A 131 9.53 -12.84 8.70
N HIS A 132 9.59 -12.62 7.41
CA HIS A 132 10.23 -13.50 6.41
C HIS A 132 11.74 -13.74 6.61
N ASN A 133 12.41 -12.92 7.40
CA ASN A 133 13.85 -13.08 7.71
C ASN A 133 14.10 -13.53 9.17
N GLN A 134 13.07 -14.04 9.85
CA GLN A 134 13.19 -14.45 11.24
C GLN A 134 13.37 -15.96 11.35
N ASP A 135 14.49 -16.37 11.93
CA ASP A 135 14.74 -17.78 12.23
C ASP A 135 13.66 -18.34 13.16
N ASN A 136 13.20 -19.54 12.84
CA ASN A 136 12.18 -20.26 13.62
C ASN A 136 10.81 -19.56 13.72
N THR A 137 10.51 -18.61 12.87
CA THR A 137 9.19 -17.99 12.85
C THR A 137 8.17 -18.93 12.22
N PRO A 138 7.10 -19.30 12.93
CA PRO A 138 6.10 -20.21 12.41
C PRO A 138 5.10 -19.57 11.43
N VAL A 139 5.28 -18.30 11.13
CA VAL A 139 4.37 -17.51 10.30
C VAL A 139 4.44 -17.97 8.85
N LYS A 140 3.29 -18.20 8.25
CA LYS A 140 3.15 -18.71 6.88
C LYS A 140 2.35 -17.79 5.97
N SER A 141 1.81 -16.71 6.51
CA SER A 141 0.93 -15.77 5.82
C SER A 141 1.48 -14.36 5.92
N SER A 142 1.14 -13.54 4.95
CA SER A 142 1.36 -12.10 5.04
C SER A 142 0.43 -11.46 6.08
N TYR A 143 0.76 -10.23 6.46
CA TYR A 143 -0.05 -9.40 7.37
C TYR A 143 -0.58 -8.13 6.68
N PHE A 144 -0.46 -8.03 5.37
CA PHE A 144 -0.83 -6.85 4.58
C PHE A 144 -2.33 -6.70 4.34
N GLY A 145 -3.06 -7.83 4.31
CA GLY A 145 -4.47 -7.83 3.98
C GLY A 145 -5.31 -6.93 4.88
N ILE A 146 -6.28 -6.24 4.30
CA ILE A 146 -7.38 -5.62 5.07
C ILE A 146 -8.44 -6.65 5.48
N ILE A 147 -8.38 -7.84 4.87
CA ILE A 147 -9.15 -9.04 5.21
C ILE A 147 -8.15 -10.15 5.51
N ASP A 148 -8.36 -10.91 6.57
CA ASP A 148 -7.48 -12.01 6.95
C ASP A 148 -7.68 -13.27 6.09
N THR A 149 -6.84 -14.29 6.29
CA THR A 149 -6.94 -15.57 5.55
C THR A 149 -8.22 -16.36 5.83
N ALA A 150 -8.96 -16.04 6.88
CA ALA A 150 -10.26 -16.61 7.18
C ALA A 150 -11.42 -15.85 6.50
N GLY A 151 -11.13 -14.77 5.78
CA GLY A 151 -12.13 -13.94 5.11
C GLY A 151 -12.78 -12.91 6.03
N LEU A 152 -12.19 -12.63 7.19
CA LEU A 152 -12.72 -11.67 8.16
C LEU A 152 -12.01 -10.31 8.07
N PRO A 153 -12.77 -9.20 8.11
CA PRO A 153 -12.21 -7.86 7.98
C PRO A 153 -11.39 -7.46 9.22
N LYS A 154 -10.32 -6.73 8.97
CA LYS A 154 -9.50 -6.02 9.97
C LYS A 154 -9.92 -4.54 10.03
N ASN A 155 -9.40 -3.75 10.96
CA ASN A 155 -9.82 -2.36 11.16
C ASN A 155 -9.66 -1.48 9.92
N ASP A 156 -8.59 -1.62 9.17
CA ASP A 156 -8.37 -0.85 7.96
C ASP A 156 -9.40 -1.12 6.85
N PHE A 157 -10.03 -2.30 6.84
CA PHE A 157 -11.16 -2.55 5.94
C PHE A 157 -12.29 -1.54 6.18
N TYR A 158 -12.62 -1.28 7.43
CA TYR A 158 -13.69 -0.34 7.78
C TYR A 158 -13.30 1.11 7.49
N LEU A 159 -12.01 1.46 7.66
CA LEU A 159 -11.49 2.75 7.23
C LEU A 159 -11.73 2.97 5.73
N TYR A 160 -11.23 2.08 4.88
CA TYR A 160 -11.41 2.21 3.42
C TYR A 160 -12.89 2.16 3.01
N ARG A 161 -13.68 1.29 3.64
CA ARG A 161 -15.12 1.25 3.39
C ARG A 161 -15.79 2.57 3.73
N SER A 162 -15.44 3.21 4.85
CA SER A 162 -16.04 4.48 5.26
C SER A 162 -15.71 5.63 4.32
N GLU A 163 -14.57 5.55 3.64
CA GLU A 163 -14.07 6.61 2.79
C GLU A 163 -14.42 6.42 1.30
N TRP A 164 -14.42 5.17 0.82
CA TRP A 164 -14.64 4.87 -0.60
C TRP A 164 -16.10 4.61 -0.97
N TYR A 165 -16.95 4.32 -0.01
CA TYR A 165 -18.39 4.19 -0.30
C TYR A 165 -19.03 5.58 -0.44
N SER A 166 -19.95 5.71 -1.39
CA SER A 166 -20.79 6.90 -1.52
C SER A 166 -21.68 7.08 -0.28
N ALA A 167 -22.20 8.28 -0.08
CA ALA A 167 -23.12 8.55 1.03
C ALA A 167 -24.39 7.67 1.00
N GLU A 168 -24.80 7.22 -0.18
CA GLU A 168 -25.97 6.34 -0.39
C GLU A 168 -25.66 4.87 -0.06
N GLU A 169 -24.38 4.47 -0.12
CA GLU A 169 -23.92 3.11 0.15
C GLU A 169 -23.38 2.93 1.57
N LYS A 170 -23.20 4.02 2.30
CA LYS A 170 -22.78 3.94 3.71
C LYS A 170 -23.91 3.31 4.53
N PRO A 171 -23.60 2.23 5.29
CA PRO A 171 -24.58 1.55 6.14
C PRO A 171 -25.07 2.41 7.28
#